data_c46f0f0d30df81794138b21ecd24f758
#
_entry.id   c46f0f0d30df81794138b21ecd24f758
#
_cell.length_a   1.000
_cell.length_b   1.000
_cell.length_c   1.000
_cell.angle_alpha   90.00
_cell.angle_beta   90.00
_cell.angle_gamma   90.00
#
_symmetry.space_group_name_H-M   'P 1'
#
loop_
_entity.id
_entity.type
_entity.pdbx_description
1 polymer ?
#
loop_
_entity_poly.entity_id
_entity_poly.type
_entity_poly.pdbx_seq_one_letter_code
_entity_poly.pdbx_strand_id
1 'polypeptide(L)'
;AYGHISIPGRLNVDLLDFAMEVREVKVKSLDEIADYLGVMPKNKRVLLEWWQIGEYWRDESKRGLLKRYLRDDVVSTMGLALKFLPFGAQMSQISGLPLDQVMTASVGYRLEWRLIREAYKRGELVPNREERGEEGYEGAIVLEPRPGIHENVAVLDFASMYPNIMVKYNVG
;
A
#
# COMPACT_ATOMS: atom_id res chain seq x y z
N ALA A 1 10.88 12.09 1.38
CA ALA A 1 10.22 11.31 0.34
C ALA A 1 11.07 11.39 -0.91
N TYR A 2 11.58 10.25 -1.36
CA TYR A 2 12.24 10.16 -2.66
C TYR A 2 11.14 10.33 -3.71
N GLY A 3 11.29 11.33 -4.58
CA GLY A 3 10.28 11.63 -5.60
C GLY A 3 10.11 10.45 -6.56
N HIS A 4 8.93 10.30 -7.12
CA HIS A 4 8.67 9.35 -8.19
C HIS A 4 9.57 9.63 -9.39
N ILE A 5 10.28 8.61 -9.83
CA ILE A 5 11.09 8.68 -11.06
C ILE A 5 10.27 8.07 -12.19
N SER A 6 9.95 8.88 -13.19
CA SER A 6 9.31 8.40 -14.42
C SER A 6 10.37 8.18 -15.49
N ILE A 7 10.37 6.98 -16.07
CA ILE A 7 11.26 6.60 -17.17
C ILE A 7 10.39 6.38 -18.41
N PRO A 8 10.43 7.27 -19.42
CA PRO A 8 9.60 7.11 -20.61
C PRO A 8 9.74 5.73 -21.26
N GLY A 9 8.61 5.07 -21.53
CA GLY A 9 8.57 3.74 -22.11
C GLY A 9 8.94 2.59 -21.17
N ARG A 10 9.09 2.87 -19.87
CA ARG A 10 9.38 1.87 -18.84
C ARG A 10 8.42 2.03 -17.67
N LEU A 11 8.10 0.91 -17.05
CA LEU A 11 7.37 0.87 -15.79
C LEU A 11 8.39 0.88 -14.65
N ASN A 12 8.30 1.88 -13.76
CA ASN A 12 9.10 1.95 -12.55
C ASN A 12 8.17 1.74 -11.35
N VAL A 13 8.36 0.64 -10.63
CA VAL A 13 7.53 0.26 -9.49
C VAL A 13 8.40 0.17 -8.25
N ASP A 14 8.11 0.99 -7.25
CA ASP A 14 8.73 0.86 -5.93
C ASP A 14 7.95 -0.16 -5.11
N LEU A 15 8.62 -1.24 -4.70
CA LEU A 15 7.98 -2.29 -3.90
C LEU A 15 7.72 -1.85 -2.45
N LEU A 16 8.32 -0.76 -1.99
CA LEU A 16 8.03 -0.19 -0.68
C LEU A 16 6.56 0.22 -0.57
N ASP A 17 5.98 0.77 -1.65
CA ASP A 17 4.57 1.15 -1.67
C ASP A 17 3.65 -0.06 -1.42
N PHE A 18 3.99 -1.23 -1.98
CA PHE A 18 3.28 -2.47 -1.68
C PHE A 18 3.52 -2.96 -0.26
N ALA A 19 4.76 -2.84 0.22
CA ALA A 19 5.13 -3.27 1.57
C ALA A 19 4.40 -2.46 2.65
N MET A 20 4.04 -1.20 2.38
CA MET A 20 3.26 -0.37 3.31
C MET A 20 1.87 -0.94 3.60
N GLU A 21 1.29 -1.71 2.68
CA GLU A 21 0.00 -2.38 2.86
C GLU A 21 0.08 -3.64 3.75
N VAL A 22 1.27 -4.19 4.00
CA VAL A 22 1.47 -5.34 4.89
C VAL A 22 1.43 -4.87 6.34
N ARG A 23 0.27 -4.89 6.97
CA ARG A 23 0.03 -4.29 8.30
C ARG A 23 0.72 -5.04 9.44
N GLU A 24 0.94 -6.33 9.28
CA GLU A 24 1.49 -7.23 10.29
C GLU A 24 2.97 -6.96 10.56
N VAL A 25 3.70 -6.40 9.61
CA VAL A 25 5.11 -6.04 9.76
C VAL A 25 5.24 -4.56 10.07
N LYS A 26 5.75 -4.23 11.25
CA LYS A 26 5.91 -2.84 11.70
C LYS A 26 7.08 -2.13 11.00
N VAL A 27 8.21 -2.81 10.87
CA VAL A 27 9.42 -2.27 10.22
C VAL A 27 9.38 -2.65 8.73
N LYS A 28 9.28 -1.65 7.86
CA LYS A 28 9.16 -1.84 6.41
C LYS A 28 10.54 -1.94 5.73
N SER A 29 11.44 -2.74 6.27
CA SER A 29 12.72 -3.03 5.63
C SER A 29 12.61 -4.24 4.70
N LEU A 30 13.51 -4.31 3.72
CA LEU A 30 13.52 -5.39 2.73
C LEU A 30 13.66 -6.77 3.36
N ASP A 31 14.49 -6.89 4.39
CA ASP A 31 14.74 -8.14 5.10
C ASP A 31 13.52 -8.60 5.91
N GLU A 32 12.86 -7.69 6.65
CA GLU A 32 11.68 -8.01 7.44
C GLU A 32 10.49 -8.43 6.57
N ILE A 33 10.25 -7.71 5.47
CA ILE A 33 9.16 -8.05 4.54
C ILE A 33 9.46 -9.35 3.78
N ALA A 34 10.71 -9.57 3.36
CA ALA A 34 11.10 -10.79 2.65
C ALA A 34 11.01 -12.02 3.55
N ASP A 35 11.38 -11.90 4.82
CA ASP A 35 11.25 -12.96 5.82
C ASP A 35 9.79 -13.27 6.11
N TYR A 36 9.00 -12.27 6.45
CA TYR A 36 7.58 -12.42 6.75
C TYR A 36 6.79 -13.07 5.60
N LEU A 37 7.05 -12.65 4.37
CA LEU A 37 6.39 -13.21 3.19
C LEU A 37 7.01 -14.53 2.69
N GLY A 38 8.00 -15.09 3.41
CA GLY A 38 8.63 -16.35 3.06
C GLY A 38 9.42 -16.33 1.75
N VAL A 39 9.91 -15.16 1.35
CA VAL A 39 10.76 -14.99 0.15
C VAL A 39 12.20 -15.36 0.46
N MET A 40 12.75 -14.80 1.53
CA MET A 40 14.10 -15.08 2.00
C MET A 40 14.17 -14.96 3.51
N PRO A 41 14.43 -16.09 4.23
CA PRO A 41 14.60 -16.07 5.66
C PRO A 41 15.75 -15.17 6.11
N LYS A 42 15.52 -14.35 7.12
CA LYS A 42 16.50 -13.37 7.61
C LYS A 42 17.82 -14.03 8.03
N ASN A 43 17.77 -15.22 8.62
CA ASN A 43 18.93 -15.98 9.06
C ASN A 43 19.79 -16.57 7.91
N LYS A 44 19.28 -16.58 6.67
CA LYS A 44 20.01 -17.05 5.48
C LYS A 44 20.60 -15.91 4.67
N ARG A 45 20.34 -14.68 5.06
CA ARG A 45 20.72 -13.48 4.35
C ARG A 45 21.98 -12.86 4.96
N VAL A 46 22.84 -12.30 4.11
CA VAL A 46 23.88 -11.40 4.58
C VAL A 46 23.26 -10.05 4.91
N LEU A 47 23.47 -9.56 6.12
CA LEU A 47 23.06 -8.23 6.55
C LEU A 47 24.30 -7.37 6.73
N LEU A 48 24.28 -6.17 6.16
CA LEU A 48 25.30 -5.15 6.32
C LEU A 48 24.64 -3.83 6.68
N GLU A 49 25.27 -3.13 7.59
CA GLU A 49 24.85 -1.78 7.92
C GLU A 49 25.34 -0.79 6.85
N TRP A 50 24.56 0.25 6.59
CA TRP A 50 24.84 1.18 5.50
C TRP A 50 26.24 1.82 5.57
N TRP A 51 26.78 2.05 6.77
CA TRP A 51 28.15 2.59 6.96
C TRP A 51 29.25 1.59 6.65
N GLN A 52 28.99 0.30 6.71
CA GLN A 52 29.95 -0.76 6.38
C GLN A 52 30.17 -0.90 4.87
N ILE A 53 29.19 -0.50 4.06
CA ILE A 53 29.23 -0.67 2.60
C ILE A 53 30.46 0.03 2.00
N GLY A 54 30.74 1.27 2.43
CA GLY A 54 31.90 2.03 1.94
C GLY A 54 33.26 1.42 2.31
N GLU A 55 33.35 0.85 3.51
CA GLU A 55 34.54 0.12 3.97
C GLU A 55 34.74 -1.16 3.13
N TYR A 56 33.69 -1.97 2.99
CA TYR A 56 33.73 -3.25 2.29
C TYR A 56 33.98 -3.08 0.77
N TRP A 57 33.61 -1.95 0.22
CA TRP A 57 33.94 -1.62 -1.17
C TRP A 57 35.43 -1.36 -1.36
N ARG A 58 36.09 -0.70 -0.42
CA ARG A 58 37.52 -0.37 -0.48
C ARG A 58 38.43 -1.55 -0.18
N ASP A 59 37.95 -2.47 0.66
CA ASP A 59 38.69 -3.66 1.08
C ASP A 59 38.41 -4.83 0.12
N GLU A 60 39.41 -5.21 -0.65
CA GLU A 60 39.30 -6.29 -1.64
C GLU A 60 38.97 -7.64 -1.02
N SER A 61 39.43 -7.91 0.20
CA SER A 61 39.13 -9.14 0.94
C SER A 61 37.64 -9.23 1.34
N LYS A 62 36.96 -8.10 1.55
CA LYS A 62 35.57 -7.99 1.95
C LYS A 62 34.58 -7.88 0.78
N ARG A 63 35.07 -7.61 -0.43
CA ARG A 63 34.18 -7.46 -1.62
C ARG A 63 33.34 -8.72 -1.91
N GLY A 64 33.84 -9.91 -1.56
CA GLY A 64 33.07 -11.15 -1.67
C GLY A 64 31.78 -11.13 -0.84
N LEU A 65 31.85 -10.62 0.38
CA LEU A 65 30.69 -10.48 1.27
C LEU A 65 29.73 -9.40 0.77
N LEU A 66 30.24 -8.27 0.28
CA LEU A 66 29.45 -7.21 -0.32
C LEU A 66 28.66 -7.69 -1.56
N LYS A 67 29.30 -8.51 -2.41
CA LYS A 67 28.61 -9.14 -3.56
C LYS A 67 27.48 -10.08 -3.13
N ARG A 68 27.67 -10.84 -2.06
CA ARG A 68 26.61 -11.70 -1.50
C ARG A 68 25.46 -10.88 -0.96
N TYR A 69 25.76 -9.82 -0.19
CA TYR A 69 24.75 -8.88 0.32
C TYR A 69 23.89 -8.32 -0.82
N LEU A 70 24.54 -7.77 -1.86
CA LEU A 70 23.83 -7.23 -3.03
C LEU A 70 23.00 -8.30 -3.75
N ARG A 71 23.51 -9.51 -3.89
CA ARG A 71 22.78 -10.63 -4.49
C ARG A 71 21.51 -10.95 -3.68
N ASP A 72 21.64 -11.01 -2.36
CA ASP A 72 20.51 -11.30 -1.47
C ASP A 72 19.44 -10.20 -1.54
N ASP A 73 19.84 -8.93 -1.66
CA ASP A 73 18.95 -7.80 -1.89
C ASP A 73 18.18 -7.95 -3.21
N VAL A 74 18.87 -8.23 -4.30
CA VAL A 74 18.28 -8.40 -5.64
C VAL A 74 17.31 -9.59 -5.66
N VAL A 75 17.70 -10.73 -5.10
CA VAL A 75 16.87 -11.94 -5.04
C VAL A 75 15.62 -11.69 -4.18
N SER A 76 15.77 -11.02 -3.04
CA SER A 76 14.65 -10.66 -2.17
C SER A 76 13.68 -9.71 -2.88
N THR A 77 14.20 -8.67 -3.52
CA THR A 77 13.40 -7.70 -4.29
C THR A 77 12.63 -8.38 -5.42
N MET A 78 13.28 -9.24 -6.19
CA MET A 78 12.63 -10.00 -7.26
C MET A 78 11.54 -10.94 -6.72
N GLY A 79 11.82 -11.65 -5.62
CA GLY A 79 10.85 -12.54 -4.97
C GLY A 79 9.64 -11.79 -4.46
N LEU A 80 9.83 -10.60 -3.87
CA LEU A 80 8.73 -9.72 -3.45
C LEU A 80 7.94 -9.18 -4.65
N ALA A 81 8.61 -8.79 -5.73
CA ALA A 81 7.95 -8.37 -6.95
C ALA A 81 7.00 -9.45 -7.49
N LEU A 82 7.45 -10.70 -7.55
CA LEU A 82 6.61 -11.83 -7.99
C LEU A 82 5.38 -12.06 -7.09
N LYS A 83 5.45 -11.69 -5.81
CA LYS A 83 4.30 -11.78 -4.89
C LYS A 83 3.36 -10.59 -4.99
N PHE A 84 3.88 -9.37 -5.16
CA PHE A 84 3.08 -8.15 -5.13
C PHE A 84 2.49 -7.77 -6.49
N LEU A 85 3.22 -7.96 -7.58
CA LEU A 85 2.77 -7.51 -8.91
C LEU A 85 1.44 -8.11 -9.36
N PRO A 86 1.09 -9.39 -9.08
CA PRO A 86 -0.23 -9.92 -9.41
C PRO A 86 -1.37 -9.14 -8.74
N PHE A 87 -1.21 -8.76 -7.47
CA PHE A 87 -2.16 -7.91 -6.76
C PHE A 87 -2.24 -6.51 -7.38
N GLY A 88 -1.09 -5.89 -7.64
CA GLY A 88 -1.02 -4.58 -8.30
C GLY A 88 -1.69 -4.59 -9.67
N ALA A 89 -1.49 -5.65 -10.47
CA ALA A 89 -2.13 -5.80 -11.77
C ALA A 89 -3.66 -5.90 -11.66
N GLN A 90 -4.18 -6.65 -10.69
CA GLN A 90 -5.62 -6.72 -10.42
C GLN A 90 -6.19 -5.37 -9.99
N MET A 91 -5.50 -4.66 -9.10
CA MET A 91 -5.90 -3.32 -8.67
C MET A 91 -5.88 -2.32 -9.85
N SER A 92 -4.90 -2.42 -10.73
CA SER A 92 -4.82 -1.64 -11.97
C SER A 92 -6.01 -1.93 -12.90
N GLN A 93 -6.36 -3.20 -13.07
CA GLN A 93 -7.53 -3.59 -13.88
C GLN A 93 -8.85 -3.07 -13.30
N ILE A 94 -9.01 -3.12 -11.99
CA ILE A 94 -10.23 -2.65 -11.31
C ILE A 94 -10.36 -1.13 -11.40
N SER A 95 -9.32 -0.40 -11.03
CA SER A 95 -9.33 1.07 -10.98
C SER A 95 -9.22 1.72 -12.36
N GLY A 96 -8.47 1.09 -13.28
CA GLY A 96 -8.10 1.69 -14.57
C GLY A 96 -6.83 2.53 -14.50
N LEU A 97 -6.17 2.60 -13.33
CA LEU A 97 -4.90 3.29 -13.14
C LEU A 97 -3.74 2.45 -13.68
N PRO A 98 -2.70 3.07 -14.23
CA PRO A 98 -1.44 2.39 -14.54
C PRO A 98 -0.81 1.75 -13.31
N LEU A 99 -0.04 0.68 -13.50
CA LEU A 99 0.53 -0.12 -12.41
C LEU A 99 1.49 0.68 -11.51
N ASP A 100 2.23 1.63 -12.06
CA ASP A 100 3.13 2.51 -11.33
C ASP A 100 2.39 3.57 -10.49
N GLN A 101 1.12 3.83 -10.78
CA GLN A 101 0.30 4.79 -10.04
C GLN A 101 -0.65 4.11 -9.05
N VAL A 102 -1.10 2.90 -9.34
CA VAL A 102 -2.16 2.26 -8.56
C VAL A 102 -1.77 2.00 -7.11
N MET A 103 -0.50 1.72 -6.83
CA MET A 103 -0.05 1.42 -5.47
C MET A 103 0.28 2.67 -4.66
N THR A 104 0.72 3.74 -5.32
CA THR A 104 0.95 5.05 -4.68
C THR A 104 -0.34 5.83 -4.47
N ALA A 105 -1.39 5.48 -5.22
CA ALA A 105 -2.70 6.13 -5.13
C ALA A 105 -3.40 5.79 -3.81
N SER A 106 -4.02 6.79 -3.19
CA SER A 106 -4.90 6.57 -2.04
C SER A 106 -6.10 5.69 -2.42
N VAL A 107 -6.74 5.06 -1.45
CA VAL A 107 -7.95 4.27 -1.67
C VAL A 107 -9.05 5.10 -2.33
N GLY A 108 -9.24 6.36 -1.86
CA GLY A 108 -10.20 7.28 -2.43
C GLY A 108 -9.92 7.59 -3.91
N TYR A 109 -8.65 7.82 -4.26
CA TYR A 109 -8.25 8.09 -5.65
C TYR A 109 -8.48 6.87 -6.57
N ARG A 110 -8.18 5.64 -6.09
CA ARG A 110 -8.47 4.40 -6.83
C ARG A 110 -9.97 4.24 -7.08
N LEU A 111 -10.79 4.56 -6.08
CA LEU A 111 -12.25 4.50 -6.18
C LEU A 111 -12.79 5.56 -7.14
N GLU A 112 -12.31 6.79 -7.06
CA GLU A 112 -12.68 7.89 -7.95
C GLU A 112 -12.45 7.49 -9.43
N TRP A 113 -11.27 6.97 -9.75
CA TRP A 113 -10.97 6.49 -11.10
C TRP A 113 -11.85 5.31 -11.53
N ARG A 114 -12.18 4.42 -10.61
CA ARG A 114 -13.12 3.34 -10.88
C ARG A 114 -14.50 3.88 -11.24
N LEU A 115 -14.99 4.86 -10.51
CA LEU A 115 -16.29 5.51 -10.77
C LEU A 115 -16.28 6.27 -12.10
N ILE A 116 -15.25 7.05 -12.37
CA ILE A 116 -15.06 7.75 -13.66
C ILE A 116 -15.09 6.75 -14.82
N ARG A 117 -14.39 5.64 -14.69
CA ARG A 117 -14.38 4.59 -15.74
C ARG A 117 -15.77 3.97 -15.96
N GLU A 118 -16.52 3.72 -14.90
CA GLU A 118 -17.88 3.19 -15.02
C GLU A 118 -18.86 4.22 -15.60
N ALA A 119 -18.76 5.48 -15.21
CA ALA A 119 -19.53 6.58 -15.80
C ALA A 119 -19.25 6.69 -17.31
N TYR A 120 -17.97 6.69 -17.71
CA TYR A 120 -17.58 6.72 -19.13
C TYR A 120 -18.17 5.56 -19.93
N LYS A 121 -18.16 4.31 -19.39
CA LYS A 121 -18.75 3.15 -20.05
C LYS A 121 -20.27 3.27 -20.23
N ARG A 122 -20.93 4.03 -19.36
CA ARG A 122 -22.39 4.27 -19.40
C ARG A 122 -22.74 5.50 -20.22
N GLY A 123 -21.77 6.24 -20.75
CA GLY A 123 -21.99 7.48 -21.46
C GLY A 123 -22.38 8.66 -20.55
N GLU A 124 -22.11 8.53 -19.24
CA GLU A 124 -22.40 9.54 -18.24
C GLU A 124 -21.25 10.55 -18.12
N LEU A 125 -21.59 11.82 -17.93
CA LEU A 125 -20.63 12.88 -17.65
C LEU A 125 -20.31 12.94 -16.18
N VAL A 126 -19.03 12.98 -15.86
CA VAL A 126 -18.57 13.20 -14.48
C VAL A 126 -18.37 14.71 -14.27
N PRO A 127 -18.90 15.29 -13.18
CA PRO A 127 -18.70 16.71 -12.89
C PRO A 127 -17.22 17.02 -12.64
N ASN A 128 -16.84 18.26 -12.94
CA ASN A 128 -15.49 18.72 -12.59
C ASN A 128 -15.32 18.74 -11.07
N ARG A 129 -14.08 18.55 -10.64
CA ARG A 129 -13.73 18.65 -9.23
C ARG A 129 -13.85 20.11 -8.78
N GLU A 130 -14.76 20.38 -7.87
CA GLU A 130 -14.91 21.68 -7.22
C GLU A 130 -14.09 21.72 -5.93
N GLU A 131 -13.44 22.84 -5.64
CA GLU A 131 -12.89 23.09 -4.32
C GLU A 131 -14.06 23.33 -3.37
N ARG A 132 -14.44 22.32 -2.61
CA ARG A 132 -15.41 22.48 -1.53
C ARG A 132 -14.69 23.15 -0.38
N GLY A 133 -15.22 24.28 0.09
CA GLY A 133 -14.84 24.84 1.39
C GLY A 133 -15.07 23.80 2.48
N GLU A 134 -14.30 23.85 3.55
CA GLU A 134 -14.54 23.04 4.74
C GLU A 134 -15.84 23.47 5.43
N GLU A 135 -16.97 23.09 4.86
CA GLU A 135 -18.23 23.16 5.57
C GLU A 135 -18.26 21.99 6.55
N GLY A 136 -18.00 22.30 7.83
CA GLY A 136 -18.15 21.33 8.90
C GLY A 136 -19.58 20.84 8.96
N TYR A 137 -19.79 19.53 9.02
CA TYR A 137 -21.09 18.96 9.32
C TYR A 137 -21.07 18.34 10.72
N GLU A 138 -22.22 18.34 11.36
CA GLU A 138 -22.39 17.67 12.64
C GLU A 138 -22.29 16.16 12.43
N GLY A 139 -21.32 15.54 13.11
CA GLY A 139 -21.01 14.11 12.93
C GLY A 139 -21.99 13.19 13.69
N ALA A 140 -21.54 11.97 13.99
CA ALA A 140 -22.32 10.97 14.70
C ALA A 140 -22.61 11.39 16.16
N ILE A 141 -23.73 10.92 16.70
CA ILE A 141 -24.06 11.07 18.12
C ILE A 141 -23.17 10.12 18.92
N VAL A 142 -22.41 10.67 19.87
CA VAL A 142 -21.63 9.90 20.83
C VAL A 142 -22.35 9.97 22.17
N LEU A 143 -22.82 8.83 22.64
CA LEU A 143 -23.45 8.75 23.95
C LEU A 143 -22.41 8.78 25.06
N GLU A 144 -22.75 9.46 26.19
CA GLU A 144 -21.88 9.48 27.34
C GLU A 144 -21.63 8.07 27.88
N PRO A 145 -20.36 7.68 28.12
CA PRO A 145 -20.04 6.37 28.63
C PRO A 145 -20.53 6.23 30.10
N ARG A 146 -21.04 5.08 30.43
CA ARG A 146 -21.33 4.72 31.82
C ARG A 146 -20.14 3.95 32.38
N PRO A 147 -19.24 4.57 33.16
CA PRO A 147 -18.06 3.87 33.68
C PRO A 147 -18.49 2.79 34.69
N GLY A 148 -17.79 1.67 34.65
CA GLY A 148 -18.04 0.54 35.54
C GLY A 148 -17.76 -0.81 34.87
N ILE A 149 -17.99 -1.88 35.62
CA ILE A 149 -17.98 -3.25 35.11
C ILE A 149 -19.40 -3.64 34.73
N HIS A 150 -19.61 -4.01 33.50
CA HIS A 150 -20.90 -4.42 32.98
C HIS A 150 -20.83 -5.89 32.56
N GLU A 151 -21.75 -6.70 33.09
CA GLU A 151 -21.90 -8.11 32.73
C GLU A 151 -22.94 -8.29 31.63
N ASN A 152 -22.88 -9.39 30.88
CA ASN A 152 -23.82 -9.74 29.82
C ASN A 152 -23.96 -8.68 28.71
N VAL A 153 -22.86 -8.05 28.33
CA VAL A 153 -22.83 -7.02 27.28
C VAL A 153 -22.78 -7.68 25.91
N ALA A 154 -23.72 -7.31 25.01
CA ALA A 154 -23.65 -7.64 23.60
C ALA A 154 -23.12 -6.44 22.81
N VAL A 155 -22.07 -6.65 22.02
CA VAL A 155 -21.53 -5.63 21.09
C VAL A 155 -22.09 -5.92 19.70
N LEU A 156 -22.83 -4.94 19.16
CA LEU A 156 -23.44 -5.04 17.83
C LEU A 156 -22.89 -3.94 16.95
N ASP A 157 -22.63 -4.27 15.69
CA ASP A 157 -22.18 -3.33 14.67
C ASP A 157 -22.94 -3.57 13.36
N PHE A 158 -23.24 -2.49 12.63
CA PHE A 158 -23.87 -2.59 11.31
C PHE A 158 -22.80 -2.88 10.25
N ALA A 159 -22.86 -4.06 9.65
CA ALA A 159 -21.94 -4.42 8.58
C ALA A 159 -22.03 -3.40 7.43
N SER A 160 -20.90 -2.77 7.10
CA SER A 160 -20.80 -1.83 5.98
C SER A 160 -21.91 -0.76 5.96
N MET A 161 -22.17 -0.12 7.08
CA MET A 161 -23.29 0.80 7.25
C MET A 161 -23.37 1.88 6.17
N TYR A 162 -22.28 2.63 5.94
CA TYR A 162 -22.26 3.69 4.92
C TYR A 162 -22.49 3.16 3.50
N PRO A 163 -21.79 2.15 3.01
CA PRO A 163 -22.06 1.57 1.69
C PRO A 163 -23.50 1.09 1.52
N ASN A 164 -24.08 0.47 2.54
CA ASN A 164 -25.46 0.00 2.49
C ASN A 164 -26.46 1.15 2.44
N ILE A 165 -26.22 2.24 3.15
CA ILE A 165 -27.05 3.44 3.07
C ILE A 165 -26.95 4.07 1.68
N MET A 166 -25.74 4.21 1.14
CA MET A 166 -25.51 4.76 -0.20
C MET A 166 -26.26 3.96 -1.27
N VAL A 167 -26.16 2.63 -1.23
CA VAL A 167 -26.86 1.76 -2.18
C VAL A 167 -28.38 1.82 -1.99
N LYS A 168 -28.87 1.76 -0.76
CA LYS A 168 -30.31 1.71 -0.45
C LYS A 168 -31.02 3.01 -0.82
N TYR A 169 -30.41 4.14 -0.56
CA TYR A 169 -31.00 5.47 -0.74
C TYR A 169 -30.48 6.20 -1.97
N ASN A 170 -29.58 5.58 -2.73
CA ASN A 170 -28.96 6.16 -3.92
C ASN A 170 -28.35 7.55 -3.63
N VAL A 171 -27.60 7.67 -2.55
CA VAL A 171 -26.90 8.90 -2.13
C VAL A 171 -25.40 8.76 -2.37
N GLY A 172 -24.75 9.84 -2.90
CA GLY A 172 -23.34 9.85 -3.18
C GLY A 172 -22.90 11.08 -3.93
#